data_38b89ae415f39df4a82cfe2a1f96bca0
#
_entry.id   38b89ae415f39df4a82cfe2a1f96bca0
#
_cell.length_a   1.000
_cell.length_b   1.000
_cell.length_c   1.000
_cell.angle_alpha   90.00
_cell.angle_beta   90.00
_cell.angle_gamma   90.00
#
_symmetry.space_group_name_H-M   'P 1'
#
loop_
_entity.id
_entity.type
_entity.pdbx_description
1 polymer ?
#
loop_
_entity_poly.entity_id
_entity_poly.type
_entity_poly.pdbx_seq_one_letter_code
_entity_poly.pdbx_strand_id
1 'polypeptide(L)'
;ILNKALDEGKTVLFEGAQATMLDVDHGTYPFVTSSNPTAGGACAGTGVGPTKITRVIGVSKAYVTRVGEGPFPTELLDESGEWLRQQGHEFGVTTGRPRRCGWFDAVVNRYASQVNGLTDIVLTKLDVLAGLKEIPICVAYDVDGERHDDMPTDQAAFAAAKPIYETMPGWDEDISNCHSFDELPATCQAYVKRLEELSGCRISAIGTGPQRDHVIQIN
;
A
#
# COMPACT_ATOMS: atom_id res chain seq x y z
N ILE A 1 22.89 -14.63 -16.42
CA ILE A 1 22.84 -13.25 -16.99
C ILE A 1 22.83 -12.23 -15.86
N LEU A 2 21.85 -12.30 -14.92
CA LEU A 2 21.66 -11.29 -13.86
C LEU A 2 22.86 -11.15 -12.91
N ASN A 3 23.36 -12.27 -12.36
CA ASN A 3 24.53 -12.23 -11.47
C ASN A 3 25.75 -11.62 -12.15
N LYS A 4 26.01 -11.96 -13.44
CA LYS A 4 27.08 -11.35 -14.20
C LYS A 4 26.90 -9.84 -14.36
N ALA A 5 25.67 -9.36 -14.65
CA ALA A 5 25.38 -7.94 -14.78
C ALA A 5 25.62 -7.19 -13.46
N LEU A 6 25.21 -7.78 -12.33
CA LEU A 6 25.45 -7.22 -11.00
C LEU A 6 26.93 -7.18 -10.63
N ASP A 7 27.70 -8.24 -10.97
CA ASP A 7 29.13 -8.29 -10.73
C ASP A 7 29.92 -7.28 -11.61
N GLU A 8 29.36 -6.94 -12.78
CA GLU A 8 29.85 -5.87 -13.67
C GLU A 8 29.41 -4.46 -13.21
N GLY A 9 28.72 -4.33 -12.07
CA GLY A 9 28.25 -3.05 -11.53
C GLY A 9 27.04 -2.43 -12.24
N LYS A 10 26.31 -3.23 -13.04
CA LYS A 10 25.11 -2.75 -13.72
C LYS A 10 23.93 -2.66 -12.74
N THR A 11 23.06 -1.66 -12.95
CA THR A 11 21.79 -1.56 -12.23
C THR A 11 20.79 -2.54 -12.82
N VAL A 12 20.18 -3.33 -11.95
CA VAL A 12 19.12 -4.29 -12.31
C VAL A 12 17.87 -3.91 -11.54
N LEU A 13 16.77 -3.71 -12.26
CA LEU A 13 15.45 -3.48 -11.68
C LEU A 13 14.64 -4.78 -11.73
N PHE A 14 14.15 -5.22 -10.57
CA PHE A 14 13.17 -6.28 -10.45
C PHE A 14 11.80 -5.65 -10.26
N GLU A 15 10.86 -5.95 -11.14
CA GLU A 15 9.48 -5.50 -11.01
C GLU A 15 8.61 -6.68 -10.61
N GLY A 16 7.97 -6.57 -9.44
CA GLY A 16 6.99 -7.52 -8.95
C GLY A 16 5.58 -7.18 -9.46
N ALA A 17 4.68 -8.14 -9.32
CA ALA A 17 3.25 -7.98 -9.57
C ALA A 17 2.46 -8.38 -8.32
N GLN A 18 1.14 -8.20 -8.34
CA GLN A 18 0.21 -8.47 -7.24
C GLN A 18 0.51 -7.63 -5.99
N ALA A 19 0.46 -8.24 -4.80
CA ALA A 19 0.68 -7.53 -3.53
C ALA A 19 1.10 -8.52 -2.43
N THR A 20 1.68 -8.01 -1.34
CA THR A 20 2.12 -8.81 -0.18
C THR A 20 1.00 -9.69 0.37
N MET A 21 -0.23 -9.16 0.49
CA MET A 21 -1.38 -9.92 1.00
C MET A 21 -1.91 -11.00 0.04
N LEU A 22 -1.37 -11.07 -1.17
CA LEU A 22 -1.64 -12.13 -2.15
C LEU A 22 -0.50 -13.14 -2.28
N ASP A 23 0.59 -12.98 -1.52
CA ASP A 23 1.71 -13.91 -1.49
C ASP A 23 1.27 -15.28 -0.93
N VAL A 24 1.70 -16.37 -1.55
CA VAL A 24 1.25 -17.73 -1.16
C VAL A 24 1.67 -18.11 0.26
N ASP A 25 2.79 -17.57 0.75
CA ASP A 25 3.33 -17.88 2.08
C ASP A 25 2.96 -16.80 3.11
N HIS A 26 2.90 -15.53 2.70
CA HIS A 26 2.73 -14.37 3.58
C HIS A 26 1.37 -13.67 3.47
N GLY A 27 0.54 -14.08 2.52
CA GLY A 27 -0.77 -13.47 2.27
C GLY A 27 -1.91 -14.19 2.98
N THR A 28 -3.12 -13.82 2.57
CA THR A 28 -4.39 -14.30 3.13
C THR A 28 -4.82 -15.65 2.53
N TYR A 29 -4.02 -16.69 2.72
CA TYR A 29 -4.33 -18.03 2.21
C TYR A 29 -5.74 -18.50 2.67
N PRO A 30 -6.58 -19.11 1.81
CA PRO A 30 -6.31 -19.55 0.42
C PRO A 30 -6.56 -18.48 -0.66
N PHE A 31 -6.87 -17.25 -0.29
CA PHE A 31 -7.19 -16.15 -1.22
C PHE A 31 -5.92 -15.42 -1.66
N VAL A 32 -5.04 -16.14 -2.33
CA VAL A 32 -3.69 -15.69 -2.72
C VAL A 32 -3.41 -16.05 -4.19
N THR A 33 -2.29 -15.55 -4.72
CA THR A 33 -1.75 -16.03 -5.99
C THR A 33 -0.92 -17.29 -5.77
N SER A 34 -0.62 -18.03 -6.83
CA SER A 34 0.27 -19.21 -6.81
C SER A 34 1.76 -18.83 -6.90
N SER A 35 2.12 -17.65 -6.44
CA SER A 35 3.46 -17.07 -6.54
C SER A 35 3.84 -16.30 -5.26
N ASN A 36 5.11 -15.91 -5.17
CA ASN A 36 5.65 -15.06 -4.11
C ASN A 36 5.93 -13.65 -4.63
N PRO A 37 4.94 -12.73 -4.61
CA PRO A 37 5.15 -11.33 -4.98
C PRO A 37 5.96 -10.51 -3.97
N THR A 38 6.30 -11.07 -2.79
CA THR A 38 7.21 -10.42 -1.86
C THR A 38 8.61 -10.29 -2.44
N ALA A 39 9.42 -9.35 -1.93
CA ALA A 39 10.77 -9.06 -2.43
C ALA A 39 11.69 -10.30 -2.37
N GLY A 40 11.51 -11.17 -1.37
CA GLY A 40 12.21 -12.46 -1.27
C GLY A 40 11.95 -13.37 -2.47
N GLY A 41 10.77 -13.30 -3.07
CA GLY A 41 10.40 -14.04 -4.26
C GLY A 41 11.25 -13.70 -5.49
N ALA A 42 11.71 -12.44 -5.61
CA ALA A 42 12.63 -12.04 -6.66
C ALA A 42 13.96 -12.80 -6.56
N CYS A 43 14.49 -12.95 -5.36
CA CYS A 43 15.72 -13.71 -5.11
C CYS A 43 15.55 -15.18 -5.45
N ALA A 44 14.49 -15.81 -4.94
CA ALA A 44 14.20 -17.22 -5.17
C ALA A 44 13.93 -17.52 -6.66
N GLY A 45 13.14 -16.68 -7.32
CA GLY A 45 12.75 -16.90 -8.72
C GLY A 45 13.85 -16.64 -9.74
N THR A 46 14.80 -15.75 -9.43
CA THR A 46 15.86 -15.35 -10.38
C THR A 46 17.23 -15.96 -10.08
N GLY A 47 17.43 -16.52 -8.88
CA GLY A 47 18.72 -17.02 -8.43
C GLY A 47 19.72 -15.91 -8.09
N VAL A 48 19.25 -14.71 -7.79
CA VAL A 48 20.08 -13.61 -7.26
C VAL A 48 20.10 -13.70 -5.74
N GLY A 49 21.29 -13.66 -5.15
CA GLY A 49 21.45 -13.71 -3.70
C GLY A 49 20.84 -12.49 -3.01
N PRO A 50 20.18 -12.64 -1.84
CA PRO A 50 19.48 -11.54 -1.17
C PRO A 50 20.40 -10.37 -0.80
N THR A 51 21.68 -10.62 -0.55
CA THR A 51 22.67 -9.56 -0.26
C THR A 51 23.06 -8.69 -1.47
N LYS A 52 22.61 -9.07 -2.67
CA LYS A 52 22.78 -8.28 -3.90
C LYS A 52 21.63 -7.28 -4.10
N ILE A 53 20.55 -7.41 -3.34
CA ILE A 53 19.44 -6.46 -3.36
C ILE A 53 19.82 -5.26 -2.48
N THR A 54 19.94 -4.11 -3.08
CA THR A 54 20.39 -2.88 -2.40
C THR A 54 19.24 -1.96 -1.99
N ARG A 55 18.10 -2.08 -2.65
CA ARG A 55 16.91 -1.27 -2.40
C ARG A 55 15.64 -2.05 -2.70
N VAL A 56 14.66 -1.95 -1.81
CA VAL A 56 13.33 -2.55 -1.98
C VAL A 56 12.29 -1.44 -1.84
N ILE A 57 11.63 -1.10 -2.94
CA ILE A 57 10.64 -0.04 -2.98
C ILE A 57 9.24 -0.65 -2.92
N GLY A 58 8.48 -0.30 -1.88
CA GLY A 58 7.06 -0.61 -1.80
C GLY A 58 6.24 0.40 -2.60
N VAL A 59 5.25 -0.06 -3.34
CA VAL A 59 4.23 0.83 -3.93
C VAL A 59 2.94 0.65 -3.16
N SER A 60 2.50 1.70 -2.46
CA SER A 60 1.27 1.72 -1.66
C SER A 60 0.32 2.78 -2.18
N LYS A 61 -0.97 2.51 -2.13
CA LYS A 61 -1.99 3.55 -2.34
C LYS A 61 -2.28 4.27 -1.02
N ALA A 62 -2.80 5.48 -1.10
CA ALA A 62 -3.27 6.23 0.07
C ALA A 62 -4.58 5.65 0.68
N TYR A 63 -5.12 4.59 0.11
CA TYR A 63 -6.23 3.75 0.58
C TYR A 63 -6.00 2.31 0.10
N VAL A 64 -6.82 1.35 0.51
CA VAL A 64 -6.62 -0.06 0.14
C VAL A 64 -7.62 -0.50 -0.92
N THR A 65 -7.16 -1.34 -1.85
CA THR A 65 -8.04 -2.03 -2.80
C THR A 65 -7.75 -3.52 -2.83
N ARG A 66 -8.79 -4.32 -3.07
CA ARG A 66 -8.67 -5.76 -3.25
C ARG A 66 -9.50 -6.23 -4.44
N VAL A 67 -8.97 -7.17 -5.19
CA VAL A 67 -9.68 -7.91 -6.22
C VAL A 67 -9.94 -9.34 -5.71
N GLY A 68 -11.16 -9.82 -5.92
CA GLY A 68 -11.55 -11.16 -5.50
C GLY A 68 -11.92 -11.26 -4.02
N GLU A 69 -12.07 -12.49 -3.55
CA GLU A 69 -12.49 -12.83 -2.20
C GLU A 69 -11.33 -12.74 -1.19
N GLY A 70 -11.64 -13.00 0.08
CA GLY A 70 -10.70 -13.03 1.18
C GLY A 70 -10.86 -11.87 2.16
N PRO A 71 -10.18 -11.94 3.31
CA PRO A 71 -10.27 -10.96 4.37
C PRO A 71 -9.89 -9.55 3.90
N PHE A 72 -10.64 -8.56 4.37
CA PHE A 72 -10.40 -7.16 4.09
C PHE A 72 -10.99 -6.31 5.24
N PRO A 73 -10.31 -6.24 6.40
CA PRO A 73 -10.87 -5.61 7.60
C PRO A 73 -11.34 -4.16 7.41
N THR A 74 -10.65 -3.39 6.57
CA THR A 74 -10.98 -1.98 6.31
C THR A 74 -11.94 -1.76 5.14
N GLU A 75 -12.54 -2.83 4.59
CA GLU A 75 -13.46 -2.73 3.45
C GLU A 75 -14.67 -1.83 3.77
N LEU A 76 -15.03 -0.99 2.80
CA LEU A 76 -16.16 -0.08 2.87
C LEU A 76 -17.24 -0.53 1.91
N LEU A 77 -18.41 -0.86 2.48
CA LEU A 77 -19.60 -1.29 1.74
C LEU A 77 -20.66 -0.16 1.64
N ASP A 78 -20.25 1.06 1.94
CA ASP A 78 -21.06 2.27 2.00
C ASP A 78 -20.72 3.27 0.89
N GLU A 79 -21.24 4.49 1.00
CA GLU A 79 -21.01 5.60 0.07
C GLU A 79 -19.52 5.98 -0.02
N SER A 80 -18.75 5.82 1.06
CA SER A 80 -17.30 6.10 1.06
C SER A 80 -16.54 5.12 0.17
N GLY A 81 -16.90 3.83 0.23
CA GLY A 81 -16.31 2.82 -0.64
C GLY A 81 -16.64 3.04 -2.10
N GLU A 82 -17.86 3.47 -2.41
CA GLU A 82 -18.25 3.85 -3.77
C GLU A 82 -17.51 5.11 -4.24
N TRP A 83 -17.37 6.12 -3.37
CA TRP A 83 -16.57 7.30 -3.65
C TRP A 83 -15.14 6.92 -4.06
N LEU A 84 -14.43 6.15 -3.24
CA LEU A 84 -13.06 5.71 -3.54
C LEU A 84 -12.98 4.95 -4.87
N ARG A 85 -13.98 4.12 -5.16
CA ARG A 85 -14.04 3.34 -6.42
C ARG A 85 -14.19 4.26 -7.63
N GLN A 86 -15.07 5.23 -7.57
CA GLN A 86 -15.35 6.14 -8.68
C GLN A 86 -14.21 7.14 -8.88
N GLN A 87 -13.77 7.83 -7.82
CA GLN A 87 -12.68 8.81 -7.90
C GLN A 87 -11.35 8.14 -8.26
N GLY A 88 -11.10 6.97 -7.68
CA GLY A 88 -9.88 6.20 -7.94
C GLY A 88 -9.90 5.40 -9.25
N HIS A 89 -11.00 5.37 -9.99
CA HIS A 89 -11.18 4.51 -11.17
C HIS A 89 -10.83 3.05 -10.88
N GLU A 90 -11.31 2.55 -9.72
CA GLU A 90 -10.95 1.23 -9.21
C GLU A 90 -11.76 0.11 -9.89
N PHE A 91 -11.44 -0.08 -11.17
CA PHE A 91 -12.00 -1.14 -12.02
C PHE A 91 -10.88 -1.93 -12.67
N GLY A 92 -11.12 -3.19 -12.95
CA GLY A 92 -10.17 -4.03 -13.68
C GLY A 92 -10.02 -3.54 -15.13
N VAL A 93 -8.77 -3.29 -15.55
CA VAL A 93 -8.50 -2.73 -16.90
C VAL A 93 -9.05 -3.63 -18.01
N THR A 94 -8.91 -4.95 -17.87
CA THR A 94 -9.34 -5.91 -18.89
C THR A 94 -10.82 -6.32 -18.75
N THR A 95 -11.30 -6.47 -17.50
CA THR A 95 -12.60 -7.04 -17.21
C THR A 95 -13.66 -6.00 -16.85
N GLY A 96 -13.28 -4.76 -16.57
CA GLY A 96 -14.16 -3.73 -16.01
C GLY A 96 -14.73 -4.07 -14.62
N ARG A 97 -14.26 -5.16 -13.99
CA ARG A 97 -14.80 -5.62 -12.71
C ARG A 97 -14.45 -4.61 -11.60
N PRO A 98 -15.44 -4.20 -10.78
CA PRO A 98 -15.18 -3.27 -9.68
C PRO A 98 -14.24 -3.90 -8.65
N ARG A 99 -13.31 -3.11 -8.13
CA ARG A 99 -12.47 -3.48 -6.99
C ARG A 99 -13.17 -3.15 -5.69
N ARG A 100 -12.93 -3.95 -4.67
CA ARG A 100 -13.29 -3.66 -3.29
C ARG A 100 -12.37 -2.55 -2.80
N CYS A 101 -12.90 -1.55 -2.09
CA CYS A 101 -12.14 -0.40 -1.58
C CYS A 101 -12.29 -0.30 -0.07
N GLY A 102 -11.27 0.21 0.58
CA GLY A 102 -11.25 0.43 2.03
C GLY A 102 -10.27 1.51 2.44
N TRP A 103 -10.38 1.99 3.69
CA TRP A 103 -9.45 2.97 4.23
C TRP A 103 -8.03 2.40 4.33
N PHE A 104 -7.03 3.29 4.39
CA PHE A 104 -5.63 2.89 4.56
C PHE A 104 -5.47 2.02 5.81
N ASP A 105 -4.80 0.90 5.65
CA ASP A 105 -4.54 -0.08 6.69
C ASP A 105 -3.06 -0.06 7.09
N ALA A 106 -2.77 0.65 8.18
CA ALA A 106 -1.40 0.80 8.64
C ALA A 106 -0.84 -0.50 9.24
N VAL A 107 -1.71 -1.39 9.76
CA VAL A 107 -1.29 -2.69 10.29
C VAL A 107 -0.76 -3.57 9.17
N VAL A 108 -1.53 -3.69 8.07
CA VAL A 108 -1.09 -4.42 6.87
C VAL A 108 0.12 -3.77 6.22
N ASN A 109 0.19 -2.43 6.19
CA ASN A 109 1.32 -1.71 5.59
C ASN A 109 2.62 -1.93 6.38
N ARG A 110 2.55 -1.91 7.71
CA ARG A 110 3.68 -2.24 8.60
C ARG A 110 4.14 -3.68 8.41
N TYR A 111 3.21 -4.63 8.37
CA TYR A 111 3.51 -6.03 8.07
C TYR A 111 4.18 -6.18 6.71
N ALA A 112 3.66 -5.53 5.67
CA ALA A 112 4.25 -5.56 4.33
C ALA A 112 5.66 -4.96 4.33
N SER A 113 5.90 -3.87 5.06
CA SER A 113 7.22 -3.26 5.20
C SER A 113 8.23 -4.23 5.82
N GLN A 114 7.84 -4.95 6.86
CA GLN A 114 8.68 -5.93 7.55
C GLN A 114 8.99 -7.14 6.66
N VAL A 115 7.96 -7.77 6.08
CA VAL A 115 8.12 -9.00 5.28
C VAL A 115 8.96 -8.78 4.03
N ASN A 116 8.83 -7.61 3.41
CA ASN A 116 9.61 -7.26 2.22
C ASN A 116 10.97 -6.63 2.55
N GLY A 117 11.19 -6.17 3.77
CA GLY A 117 12.37 -5.37 4.11
C GLY A 117 12.42 -4.08 3.30
N LEU A 118 11.28 -3.35 3.24
CA LEU A 118 11.19 -2.12 2.44
C LEU A 118 12.20 -1.09 2.93
N THR A 119 12.92 -0.49 1.99
CA THR A 119 13.78 0.65 2.25
C THR A 119 13.01 1.95 2.18
N ASP A 120 12.00 2.00 1.32
CA ASP A 120 11.13 3.15 1.15
C ASP A 120 9.81 2.76 0.44
N ILE A 121 8.83 3.65 0.55
CA ILE A 121 7.50 3.54 -0.05
C ILE A 121 7.32 4.67 -1.07
N VAL A 122 6.72 4.36 -2.20
CA VAL A 122 6.10 5.31 -3.12
C VAL A 122 4.59 5.29 -2.84
N LEU A 123 4.06 6.40 -2.31
CA LEU A 123 2.63 6.55 -2.01
C LEU A 123 1.91 7.08 -3.26
N THR A 124 0.90 6.36 -3.71
CA THR A 124 0.11 6.70 -4.91
C THR A 124 -1.34 7.00 -4.57
N LYS A 125 -2.07 7.58 -5.50
CA LYS A 125 -3.52 7.82 -5.35
C LYS A 125 -3.89 8.79 -4.21
N LEU A 126 -2.98 9.66 -3.82
CA LEU A 126 -3.24 10.68 -2.81
C LEU A 126 -4.29 11.70 -3.31
N ASP A 127 -4.27 12.00 -4.61
CA ASP A 127 -5.23 12.82 -5.34
C ASP A 127 -6.68 12.36 -5.18
N VAL A 128 -6.91 11.06 -5.04
CA VAL A 128 -8.24 10.46 -4.90
C VAL A 128 -8.93 10.87 -3.59
N LEU A 129 -8.17 11.24 -2.57
CA LEU A 129 -8.71 11.62 -1.26
C LEU A 129 -9.13 13.10 -1.17
N ALA A 130 -8.81 13.92 -2.19
CA ALA A 130 -9.23 15.32 -2.24
C ALA A 130 -10.77 15.45 -2.26
N GLY A 131 -11.31 16.37 -1.48
CA GLY A 131 -12.76 16.56 -1.28
C GLY A 131 -13.34 15.82 -0.07
N LEU A 132 -12.55 14.95 0.58
CA LEU A 132 -12.97 14.33 1.85
C LEU A 132 -12.67 15.28 3.02
N LYS A 133 -13.64 15.41 3.94
CA LYS A 133 -13.45 16.24 5.15
C LYS A 133 -12.62 15.54 6.20
N GLU A 134 -12.77 14.23 6.30
CA GLU A 134 -12.11 13.36 7.27
C GLU A 134 -11.65 12.09 6.57
N ILE A 135 -10.44 11.63 6.93
CA ILE A 135 -9.83 10.46 6.34
C ILE A 135 -9.41 9.51 7.48
N PRO A 136 -10.14 8.41 7.67
CA PRO A 136 -9.79 7.37 8.64
C PRO A 136 -8.56 6.57 8.20
N ILE A 137 -7.71 6.23 9.18
CA ILE A 137 -6.56 5.32 9.04
C ILE A 137 -6.75 4.19 10.04
N CYS A 138 -6.75 2.94 9.59
CA CYS A 138 -6.75 1.80 10.49
C CYS A 138 -5.37 1.68 11.15
N VAL A 139 -5.33 1.85 12.47
CA VAL A 139 -4.08 1.84 13.27
C VAL A 139 -3.88 0.55 14.04
N ALA A 140 -4.96 -0.18 14.31
CA ALA A 140 -4.98 -1.47 15.01
C ALA A 140 -6.25 -2.24 14.66
N TYR A 141 -6.35 -3.48 15.13
CA TYR A 141 -7.58 -4.28 15.04
C TYR A 141 -8.13 -4.61 16.44
N ASP A 142 -9.45 -4.72 16.54
CA ASP A 142 -10.14 -5.40 17.61
C ASP A 142 -10.44 -6.82 17.13
N VAL A 143 -9.94 -7.81 17.87
CA VAL A 143 -10.24 -9.23 17.67
C VAL A 143 -10.75 -9.78 18.98
N ASP A 144 -12.02 -10.18 19.02
CA ASP A 144 -12.70 -10.71 20.21
C ASP A 144 -12.63 -9.80 21.45
N GLY A 145 -12.60 -8.47 21.24
CA GLY A 145 -12.50 -7.47 22.30
C GLY A 145 -11.08 -7.15 22.76
N GLU A 146 -10.08 -7.74 22.14
CA GLU A 146 -8.67 -7.44 22.39
C GLU A 146 -8.08 -6.60 21.25
N ARG A 147 -7.30 -5.58 21.63
CA ARG A 147 -6.59 -4.72 20.66
C ARG A 147 -5.32 -5.40 20.19
N HIS A 148 -5.17 -5.50 18.87
CA HIS A 148 -3.98 -5.98 18.19
C HIS A 148 -3.36 -4.86 17.35
N ASP A 149 -2.16 -4.44 17.70
CA ASP A 149 -1.39 -3.44 16.93
C ASP A 149 -0.66 -4.07 15.74
N ASP A 150 -0.43 -5.38 15.79
CA ASP A 150 0.17 -6.16 14.71
C ASP A 150 -0.86 -7.05 14.00
N MET A 151 -0.51 -7.47 12.78
CA MET A 151 -1.37 -8.35 11.99
C MET A 151 -1.53 -9.72 12.67
N PRO A 152 -2.78 -10.18 12.92
CA PRO A 152 -3.02 -11.51 13.45
C PRO A 152 -2.41 -12.59 12.56
N THR A 153 -1.71 -13.53 13.15
CA THR A 153 -1.10 -14.66 12.43
C THR A 153 -2.11 -15.74 12.05
N ASP A 154 -3.20 -15.83 12.80
CA ASP A 154 -4.31 -16.72 12.50
C ASP A 154 -5.26 -16.10 11.47
N GLN A 155 -5.55 -16.83 10.39
CA GLN A 155 -6.37 -16.35 9.29
C GLN A 155 -7.84 -16.12 9.69
N ALA A 156 -8.37 -16.90 10.62
CA ALA A 156 -9.74 -16.72 11.11
C ALA A 156 -9.82 -15.46 11.98
N ALA A 157 -8.82 -15.22 12.82
CA ALA A 157 -8.70 -14.01 13.61
C ALA A 157 -8.58 -12.77 12.70
N PHE A 158 -7.76 -12.82 11.65
CA PHE A 158 -7.66 -11.72 10.68
C PHE A 158 -8.97 -11.48 9.92
N ALA A 159 -9.69 -12.55 9.55
CA ALA A 159 -10.98 -12.43 8.88
C ALA A 159 -12.07 -11.85 9.79
N ALA A 160 -11.97 -12.04 11.11
CA ALA A 160 -12.89 -11.52 12.11
C ALA A 160 -12.48 -10.13 12.64
N ALA A 161 -11.29 -9.66 12.29
CA ALA A 161 -10.73 -8.41 12.78
C ALA A 161 -11.59 -7.21 12.41
N LYS A 162 -11.85 -6.35 13.39
CA LYS A 162 -12.54 -5.07 13.21
C LYS A 162 -11.52 -3.94 13.27
N PRO A 163 -11.50 -3.03 12.29
CA PRO A 163 -10.53 -1.95 12.27
C PRO A 163 -10.78 -0.93 13.40
N ILE A 164 -9.70 -0.52 14.06
CA ILE A 164 -9.68 0.62 14.98
C ILE A 164 -9.08 1.79 14.21
N TYR A 165 -9.87 2.86 14.08
CA TYR A 165 -9.50 4.00 13.27
C TYR A 165 -8.97 5.18 14.09
N GLU A 166 -7.96 5.84 13.55
CA GLU A 166 -7.58 7.22 13.83
C GLU A 166 -8.07 8.07 12.66
N THR A 167 -8.73 9.19 12.92
CA THR A 167 -9.27 10.06 11.87
C THR A 167 -8.41 11.31 11.71
N MET A 168 -7.98 11.59 10.48
CA MET A 168 -7.22 12.77 10.11
C MET A 168 -8.11 13.77 9.37
N PRO A 169 -7.86 15.09 9.48
CA PRO A 169 -8.50 16.07 8.62
C PRO A 169 -8.13 15.83 7.15
N GLY A 170 -9.11 15.95 6.26
CA GLY A 170 -8.91 15.90 4.81
C GLY A 170 -8.53 17.26 4.21
N TRP A 171 -8.61 17.36 2.89
CA TRP A 171 -8.35 18.57 2.11
C TRP A 171 -9.27 18.62 0.90
N ASP A 172 -9.58 19.84 0.43
CA ASP A 172 -10.48 20.07 -0.71
C ASP A 172 -9.70 20.42 -1.99
N GLU A 173 -8.43 20.81 -1.87
CA GLU A 173 -7.61 21.30 -2.97
C GLU A 173 -7.20 20.18 -3.94
N ASP A 174 -7.22 20.49 -5.24
CA ASP A 174 -6.59 19.64 -6.26
C ASP A 174 -5.08 19.73 -6.13
N ILE A 175 -4.45 18.60 -5.84
CA ILE A 175 -3.00 18.48 -5.65
C ILE A 175 -2.24 18.07 -6.93
N SER A 176 -2.92 17.92 -8.06
CA SER A 176 -2.30 17.41 -9.30
C SER A 176 -1.19 18.33 -9.85
N ASN A 177 -1.27 19.63 -9.53
CA ASN A 177 -0.29 20.62 -9.94
C ASN A 177 0.81 20.91 -8.90
N CYS A 178 0.83 20.20 -7.79
CA CYS A 178 1.90 20.32 -6.80
C CYS A 178 3.14 19.58 -7.29
N HIS A 179 4.29 20.26 -7.25
CA HIS A 179 5.58 19.74 -7.71
C HIS A 179 6.59 19.52 -6.56
N SER A 180 6.25 19.96 -5.36
CA SER A 180 7.03 19.75 -4.15
C SER A 180 6.13 19.38 -2.97
N PHE A 181 6.70 18.76 -1.93
CA PHE A 181 5.97 18.39 -0.73
C PHE A 181 5.38 19.61 0.00
N ASP A 182 6.11 20.73 -0.01
CA ASP A 182 5.69 21.96 0.68
C ASP A 182 4.52 22.68 -0.03
N GLU A 183 4.24 22.37 -1.30
CA GLU A 183 3.10 22.89 -2.03
C GLU A 183 1.79 22.15 -1.70
N LEU A 184 1.89 20.96 -1.09
CA LEU A 184 0.70 20.22 -0.68
C LEU A 184 -0.03 20.96 0.46
N PRO A 185 -1.38 20.86 0.54
CA PRO A 185 -2.14 21.34 1.70
C PRO A 185 -1.56 20.82 3.01
N ALA A 186 -1.58 21.63 4.07
CA ALA A 186 -0.99 21.26 5.35
C ALA A 186 -1.58 19.97 5.94
N THR A 187 -2.88 19.75 5.77
CA THR A 187 -3.56 18.50 6.19
C THR A 187 -3.12 17.30 5.37
N CYS A 188 -2.89 17.48 4.06
CA CYS A 188 -2.33 16.46 3.18
C CYS A 188 -0.90 16.08 3.59
N GLN A 189 -0.05 17.07 3.87
CA GLN A 189 1.31 16.83 4.39
C GLN A 189 1.27 16.08 5.73
N ALA A 190 0.37 16.46 6.64
CA ALA A 190 0.19 15.79 7.93
C ALA A 190 -0.25 14.33 7.74
N TYR A 191 -1.18 14.08 6.82
CA TYR A 191 -1.62 12.73 6.49
C TYR A 191 -0.46 11.87 5.98
N VAL A 192 0.33 12.33 5.03
CA VAL A 192 1.50 11.61 4.51
C VAL A 192 2.50 11.28 5.60
N LYS A 193 2.85 12.26 6.45
CA LYS A 193 3.76 12.05 7.59
C LYS A 193 3.20 11.00 8.55
N ARG A 194 1.89 11.03 8.79
CA ARG A 194 1.25 10.05 9.67
C ARG A 194 1.30 8.63 9.09
N LEU A 195 1.08 8.49 7.78
CA LEU A 195 1.23 7.19 7.12
C LEU A 195 2.67 6.65 7.20
N GLU A 196 3.67 7.52 7.03
CA GLU A 196 5.08 7.17 7.18
C GLU A 196 5.39 6.64 8.59
N GLU A 197 4.96 7.37 9.63
CA GLU A 197 5.12 6.95 11.03
C GLU A 197 4.47 5.60 11.30
N LEU A 198 3.20 5.43 10.89
CA LEU A 198 2.44 4.21 11.15
C LEU A 198 2.95 3.00 10.37
N SER A 199 3.46 3.21 9.16
CA SER A 199 4.03 2.15 8.31
C SER A 199 5.43 1.71 8.77
N GLY A 200 6.11 2.55 9.57
CA GLY A 200 7.50 2.32 10.01
C GLY A 200 8.50 2.30 8.86
N CYS A 201 8.15 2.92 7.72
CA CYS A 201 8.98 2.95 6.51
C CYS A 201 8.83 4.31 5.83
N ARG A 202 9.96 4.88 5.41
CA ARG A 202 10.03 6.21 4.78
C ARG A 202 9.20 6.26 3.49
N ILE A 203 8.46 7.34 3.29
CA ILE A 203 7.82 7.65 2.03
C ILE A 203 8.77 8.53 1.20
N SER A 204 9.33 7.98 0.11
CA SER A 204 10.32 8.66 -0.72
C SER A 204 9.73 9.39 -1.92
N ALA A 205 8.50 9.06 -2.31
CA ALA A 205 7.81 9.75 -3.39
C ALA A 205 6.29 9.64 -3.22
N ILE A 206 5.58 10.61 -3.80
CA ILE A 206 4.12 10.71 -3.77
C ILE A 206 3.61 10.91 -5.19
N GLY A 207 2.61 10.11 -5.58
CA GLY A 207 1.81 10.36 -6.77
C GLY A 207 0.65 11.31 -6.46
N THR A 208 0.61 12.45 -7.13
CA THR A 208 -0.39 13.51 -7.01
C THR A 208 -1.44 13.48 -8.12
N GLY A 209 -1.38 12.50 -9.01
CA GLY A 209 -2.30 12.32 -10.12
C GLY A 209 -1.91 11.15 -11.02
N PRO A 210 -2.67 10.90 -12.10
CA PRO A 210 -2.49 9.72 -12.94
C PRO A 210 -1.37 9.85 -13.99
N GLN A 211 -0.81 11.04 -14.20
CA GLN A 211 0.20 11.27 -15.24
C GLN A 211 1.60 10.96 -14.71
N ARG A 212 2.53 10.72 -15.65
CA ARG A 212 3.90 10.31 -15.30
C ARG A 212 4.69 11.40 -14.55
N ASP A 213 4.38 12.65 -14.80
CA ASP A 213 4.98 13.85 -14.17
C ASP A 213 4.29 14.26 -12.87
N HIS A 214 3.17 13.62 -12.52
CA HIS A 214 2.48 13.84 -11.25
C HIS A 214 3.15 13.04 -10.12
N VAL A 215 4.47 13.19 -9.95
CA VAL A 215 5.24 12.52 -8.90
C VAL A 215 6.15 13.54 -8.19
N ILE A 216 5.94 13.68 -6.89
CA ILE A 216 6.81 14.46 -6.00
C ILE A 216 7.83 13.53 -5.38
N GLN A 217 9.13 13.86 -5.48
CA GLN A 217 10.19 13.19 -4.72
C GLN A 217 10.32 13.85 -3.35
N ILE A 218 10.40 13.03 -2.30
CA ILE A 218 10.64 13.49 -0.92
C ILE A 218 12.06 13.07 -0.52
N ASN A 219 12.89 14.07 -0.21
CA ASN A 219 14.31 13.88 0.19
C ASN A 219 14.44 13.57 1.69
#